data_4d92428e73c3d97ab363fa29f6c41cf8
#
_entry.id   4d92428e73c3d97ab363fa29f6c41cf8
#
_cell.length_a   1.000
_cell.length_b   1.000
_cell.length_c   1.000
_cell.angle_alpha   90.00
_cell.angle_beta   90.00
_cell.angle_gamma   90.00
#
_symmetry.space_group_name_H-M   'P 1'
#
loop_
_entity.id
_entity.type
_entity.pdbx_description
1 polymer ?
#
loop_
_entity_poly.entity_id
_entity_poly.type
_entity_poly.pdbx_seq_one_letter_code
_entity_poly.pdbx_strand_id
1 'polypeptide(L)'
;MSKDLYVIAEQRDGNIAKVTLELLGEATILAADLKEKVYAVLMGNNVKDRAQELIEAGADGVIVVEDPMLEEYVTEPYAKALTAVIKNYDPNIVLFGATSIGRDLAPRVAARVHTGLTADCTHLDIDMNKYFDFLHATSTADTDSIAKRLGMDDVTLKMTRPAFGGNVMATIRCADYRPQMATVRPGVMKKIAPVAGKQGTVEEFKVDFTPEDMNVTIKEVVKDTKKAVDITEAKVLVSGGRGIGSPEFFGELKKVADLLGGEISSSRANVDAGWIERDRQVGQTGKTVRPELYMACGISGAIQHIAGMENSECVIAVNKNDTAAIFEVSDLGIVGDVKVIIPKLAEALEKYKAENN
;
A
#
# COMPACT_ATOMS: atom_id res chain seq x y z
N MET A 1 21.64 -12.17 18.73
CA MET A 1 20.19 -11.94 18.73
C MET A 1 19.89 -11.12 17.51
N SER A 2 18.89 -11.54 16.73
CA SER A 2 18.42 -10.80 15.54
C SER A 2 18.06 -9.37 15.94
N LYS A 3 18.45 -8.40 15.14
CA LYS A 3 18.37 -6.99 15.49
C LYS A 3 18.07 -6.15 14.24
N ASP A 4 17.53 -4.96 14.47
CA ASP A 4 17.20 -3.96 13.47
C ASP A 4 16.05 -4.35 12.52
N LEU A 5 15.44 -3.33 11.94
CA LEU A 5 14.30 -3.46 11.03
C LEU A 5 14.76 -3.20 9.59
N TYR A 6 14.39 -4.09 8.71
CA TYR A 6 14.77 -4.02 7.30
C TYR A 6 13.52 -3.77 6.45
N VAL A 7 13.55 -2.74 5.64
CA VAL A 7 12.54 -2.44 4.63
C VAL A 7 13.08 -2.79 3.26
N ILE A 8 12.38 -3.64 2.53
CA ILE A 8 12.77 -3.98 1.17
C ILE A 8 12.32 -2.87 0.23
N ALA A 9 13.29 -2.15 -0.31
CA ALA A 9 13.04 -1.03 -1.20
C ALA A 9 12.67 -1.54 -2.60
N GLU A 10 11.36 -1.52 -2.89
CA GLU A 10 10.89 -1.79 -4.25
C GLU A 10 11.22 -0.60 -5.14
N GLN A 11 11.77 -0.88 -6.31
CA GLN A 11 12.07 0.11 -7.34
C GLN A 11 11.72 -0.45 -8.73
N ARG A 12 11.47 0.43 -9.69
CA ARG A 12 11.35 0.13 -11.11
C ARG A 12 12.04 1.22 -11.92
N ASP A 13 12.92 0.84 -12.80
CA ASP A 13 13.71 1.80 -13.61
C ASP A 13 14.42 2.85 -12.73
N GLY A 14 14.89 2.46 -11.55
CA GLY A 14 15.52 3.35 -10.58
C GLY A 14 14.56 4.28 -9.83
N ASN A 15 13.25 4.16 -10.00
CA ASN A 15 12.27 4.94 -9.25
C ASN A 15 11.78 4.16 -8.03
N ILE A 16 11.95 4.72 -6.85
CA ILE A 16 11.51 4.11 -5.58
C ILE A 16 9.98 4.10 -5.53
N ALA A 17 9.40 2.94 -5.23
CA ALA A 17 7.97 2.80 -5.08
C ALA A 17 7.47 3.52 -3.82
N LYS A 18 6.29 4.16 -3.89
CA LYS A 18 5.70 4.88 -2.76
C LYS A 18 5.56 4.04 -1.49
N VAL A 19 5.16 2.78 -1.65
CA VAL A 19 5.02 1.86 -0.53
C VAL A 19 6.31 1.70 0.26
N THR A 20 7.47 1.77 -0.38
CA THR A 20 8.77 1.77 0.30
C THR A 20 8.89 2.95 1.26
N LEU A 21 8.49 4.17 0.82
CA LEU A 21 8.55 5.38 1.65
C LEU A 21 7.54 5.33 2.81
N GLU A 22 6.37 4.74 2.58
CA GLU A 22 5.38 4.46 3.63
C GLU A 22 5.95 3.50 4.68
N LEU A 23 6.58 2.41 4.23
CA LEU A 23 7.18 1.41 5.11
C LEU A 23 8.37 1.95 5.89
N LEU A 24 9.18 2.84 5.33
CA LEU A 24 10.25 3.51 6.07
C LEU A 24 9.70 4.39 7.19
N GLY A 25 8.58 5.10 6.92
CA GLY A 25 7.88 5.85 7.95
C GLY A 25 7.39 4.97 9.09
N GLU A 26 6.73 3.87 8.78
CA GLU A 26 6.23 2.91 9.76
C GLU A 26 7.38 2.23 10.52
N ALA A 27 8.42 1.78 9.81
CA ALA A 27 9.59 1.15 10.42
C ALA A 27 10.29 2.07 11.43
N THR A 28 10.31 3.39 11.19
CA THR A 28 10.87 4.37 12.13
C THR A 28 10.08 4.38 13.46
N ILE A 29 8.75 4.24 13.41
CA ILE A 29 7.90 4.17 14.60
C ILE A 29 8.16 2.88 15.37
N LEU A 30 8.16 1.75 14.67
CA LEU A 30 8.41 0.43 15.26
C LEU A 30 9.83 0.32 15.84
N ALA A 31 10.83 0.86 15.16
CA ALA A 31 12.21 0.86 15.61
C ALA A 31 12.42 1.69 16.88
N ALA A 32 11.69 2.80 17.03
CA ALA A 32 11.72 3.59 18.25
C ALA A 32 11.23 2.79 19.47
N ASP A 33 10.18 1.97 19.31
CA ASP A 33 9.66 1.11 20.37
C ASP A 33 10.67 0.02 20.77
N LEU A 34 11.44 -0.50 19.80
CA LEU A 34 12.48 -1.52 20.03
C LEU A 34 13.85 -0.94 20.42
N LYS A 35 14.07 0.37 20.23
CA LYS A 35 15.40 1.03 20.28
C LYS A 35 16.41 0.40 19.32
N GLU A 36 15.92 0.07 18.14
CA GLU A 36 16.67 -0.51 17.02
C GLU A 36 16.78 0.47 15.86
N LYS A 37 17.54 0.13 14.83
CA LYS A 37 17.74 0.95 13.62
C LYS A 37 16.88 0.46 12.47
N VAL A 38 16.69 1.34 11.49
CA VAL A 38 15.98 1.05 10.25
C VAL A 38 16.99 1.00 9.09
N TYR A 39 17.03 -0.10 8.39
CA TYR A 39 17.80 -0.26 7.16
C TYR A 39 16.88 -0.48 5.96
N ALA A 40 17.20 0.15 4.83
CA ALA A 40 16.60 -0.19 3.56
C ALA A 40 17.49 -1.19 2.81
N VAL A 41 16.91 -2.19 2.16
CA VAL A 41 17.62 -3.08 1.23
C VAL A 41 17.22 -2.69 -0.19
N LEU A 42 18.16 -2.12 -0.92
CA LEU A 42 17.97 -1.65 -2.29
C LEU A 42 18.65 -2.60 -3.27
N MET A 43 17.88 -3.25 -4.13
CA MET A 43 18.37 -4.23 -5.10
C MET A 43 18.06 -3.75 -6.52
N GLY A 44 19.03 -3.91 -7.44
CA GLY A 44 18.85 -3.50 -8.83
C GLY A 44 20.15 -3.46 -9.62
N ASN A 45 20.10 -2.81 -10.76
CA ASN A 45 21.26 -2.48 -11.56
C ASN A 45 21.40 -0.94 -11.63
N ASN A 46 22.57 -0.41 -11.25
CA ASN A 46 22.83 1.04 -11.18
C ASN A 46 21.82 1.83 -10.32
N VAL A 47 21.50 1.34 -9.12
CA VAL A 47 20.49 1.95 -8.22
C VAL A 47 21.07 2.66 -7.02
N LYS A 48 22.38 2.59 -6.79
CA LYS A 48 23.07 3.14 -5.62
C LYS A 48 22.78 4.64 -5.39
N ASP A 49 22.66 5.40 -6.46
CA ASP A 49 22.37 6.84 -6.37
C ASP A 49 21.02 7.15 -5.71
N ARG A 50 20.13 6.15 -5.59
CA ARG A 50 18.84 6.29 -4.89
C ARG A 50 18.93 6.06 -3.38
N ALA A 51 20.09 5.65 -2.87
CA ALA A 51 20.25 5.38 -1.43
C ALA A 51 19.97 6.61 -0.56
N GLN A 52 20.37 7.80 -1.00
CA GLN A 52 20.15 9.04 -0.25
C GLN A 52 18.66 9.36 -0.08
N GLU A 53 17.83 9.09 -1.09
CA GLU A 53 16.37 9.24 -1.02
C GLU A 53 15.76 8.37 0.10
N LEU A 54 16.23 7.13 0.26
CA LEU A 54 15.78 6.21 1.32
C LEU A 54 16.23 6.66 2.70
N ILE A 55 17.45 7.22 2.82
CA ILE A 55 17.96 7.78 4.08
C ILE A 55 17.11 8.98 4.50
N GLU A 56 16.83 9.90 3.58
CA GLU A 56 15.98 11.07 3.84
C GLU A 56 14.55 10.69 4.18
N ALA A 57 14.05 9.55 3.66
CA ALA A 57 12.73 9.01 3.96
C ALA A 57 12.65 8.23 5.29
N GLY A 58 13.76 8.11 6.05
CA GLY A 58 13.71 7.54 7.39
C GLY A 58 14.76 6.47 7.68
N ALA A 59 15.41 5.87 6.69
CA ALA A 59 16.43 4.84 6.93
C ALA A 59 17.67 5.42 7.65
N ASP A 60 18.26 4.64 8.56
CA ASP A 60 19.53 4.93 9.20
C ASP A 60 20.70 4.44 8.34
N GLY A 61 20.42 3.50 7.45
CA GLY A 61 21.37 3.03 6.46
C GLY A 61 20.68 2.30 5.31
N VAL A 62 21.44 2.11 4.23
CA VAL A 62 20.99 1.39 3.03
C VAL A 62 22.00 0.31 2.69
N ILE A 63 21.52 -0.91 2.53
CA ILE A 63 22.28 -2.03 1.99
C ILE A 63 21.94 -2.12 0.50
N VAL A 64 22.93 -1.89 -0.34
CA VAL A 64 22.80 -1.89 -1.78
C VAL A 64 23.32 -3.20 -2.34
N VAL A 65 22.50 -3.88 -3.14
CA VAL A 65 22.92 -5.06 -3.91
C VAL A 65 22.75 -4.75 -5.39
N GLU A 66 23.88 -4.56 -6.07
CA GLU A 66 23.90 -4.24 -7.50
C GLU A 66 24.45 -5.41 -8.31
N ASP A 67 23.68 -5.80 -9.32
CA ASP A 67 24.12 -6.78 -10.33
C ASP A 67 23.25 -6.64 -11.60
N PRO A 68 23.79 -6.85 -12.81
CA PRO A 68 23.01 -6.86 -14.04
C PRO A 68 21.82 -7.84 -14.05
N MET A 69 21.89 -8.94 -13.29
CA MET A 69 20.78 -9.89 -13.14
C MET A 69 19.60 -9.32 -12.34
N LEU A 70 19.79 -8.20 -11.66
CA LEU A 70 18.76 -7.50 -10.88
C LEU A 70 18.16 -6.30 -11.64
N GLU A 71 18.48 -6.10 -12.93
CA GLU A 71 17.95 -4.99 -13.72
C GLU A 71 16.43 -5.05 -13.83
N GLU A 72 15.90 -6.19 -14.25
CA GLU A 72 14.47 -6.45 -14.23
C GLU A 72 14.12 -7.45 -13.14
N TYR A 73 12.92 -7.33 -12.59
CA TYR A 73 12.51 -8.24 -11.52
C TYR A 73 12.31 -9.66 -12.04
N VAL A 74 13.13 -10.56 -11.53
CA VAL A 74 12.97 -12.02 -11.64
C VAL A 74 13.07 -12.60 -10.23
N THR A 75 12.14 -13.49 -9.86
CA THR A 75 12.01 -13.99 -8.49
C THR A 75 13.28 -14.63 -7.95
N GLU A 76 13.95 -15.49 -8.74
CA GLU A 76 15.09 -16.29 -8.24
C GLU A 76 16.33 -15.46 -7.91
N PRO A 77 16.84 -14.55 -8.77
CA PRO A 77 17.98 -13.69 -8.42
C PRO A 77 17.67 -12.80 -7.23
N TYR A 78 16.50 -12.17 -7.19
CA TYR A 78 16.08 -11.31 -6.07
C TYR A 78 15.96 -12.09 -4.76
N ALA A 79 15.37 -13.30 -4.80
CA ALA A 79 15.25 -14.16 -3.63
C ALA A 79 16.61 -14.67 -3.14
N LYS A 80 17.57 -14.95 -4.04
CA LYS A 80 18.95 -15.31 -3.68
C LYS A 80 19.63 -14.13 -2.97
N ALA A 81 19.59 -12.95 -3.58
CA ALA A 81 20.18 -11.74 -3.04
C ALA A 81 19.66 -11.42 -1.64
N LEU A 82 18.35 -11.34 -1.50
CA LEU A 82 17.73 -10.98 -0.23
C LEU A 82 17.94 -12.05 0.85
N THR A 83 17.93 -13.34 0.48
CA THR A 83 18.26 -14.42 1.42
C THR A 83 19.69 -14.31 1.93
N ALA A 84 20.65 -13.92 1.07
CA ALA A 84 22.04 -13.71 1.46
C ALA A 84 22.17 -12.52 2.43
N VAL A 85 21.49 -11.40 2.14
CA VAL A 85 21.46 -10.23 3.02
C VAL A 85 20.88 -10.60 4.40
N ILE A 86 19.71 -11.27 4.44
CA ILE A 86 19.07 -11.68 5.71
C ILE A 86 19.96 -12.60 6.52
N LYS A 87 20.62 -13.56 5.88
CA LYS A 87 21.53 -14.49 6.58
C LYS A 87 22.81 -13.81 7.10
N ASN A 88 23.27 -12.76 6.44
CA ASN A 88 24.48 -12.03 6.86
C ASN A 88 24.21 -11.08 8.02
N TYR A 89 23.09 -10.37 7.99
CA TYR A 89 22.80 -9.30 8.96
C TYR A 89 21.84 -9.72 10.08
N ASP A 90 21.15 -10.85 9.96
CA ASP A 90 20.24 -11.41 10.95
C ASP A 90 19.21 -10.39 11.49
N PRO A 91 18.37 -9.77 10.60
CA PRO A 91 17.40 -8.76 11.03
C PRO A 91 16.32 -9.34 11.95
N ASN A 92 15.78 -8.48 12.84
CA ASN A 92 14.65 -8.83 13.70
C ASN A 92 13.33 -8.82 12.91
N ILE A 93 13.14 -7.78 12.09
CA ILE A 93 11.92 -7.58 11.29
C ILE A 93 12.29 -7.29 9.83
N VAL A 94 11.51 -7.83 8.90
CA VAL A 94 11.63 -7.50 7.45
C VAL A 94 10.26 -7.16 6.88
N LEU A 95 10.14 -5.96 6.34
CA LEU A 95 8.90 -5.43 5.77
C LEU A 95 8.98 -5.31 4.25
N PHE A 96 7.91 -5.70 3.58
CA PHE A 96 7.72 -5.63 2.13
C PHE A 96 6.44 -4.87 1.79
N GLY A 97 6.39 -4.19 0.67
CA GLY A 97 5.12 -3.75 0.10
C GLY A 97 4.30 -4.96 -0.40
N ALA A 98 3.00 -4.98 -0.16
CA ALA A 98 2.10 -6.01 -0.71
C ALA A 98 1.73 -5.72 -2.19
N THR A 99 2.70 -5.34 -2.98
CA THR A 99 2.65 -5.17 -4.43
C THR A 99 2.70 -6.52 -5.16
N SER A 100 2.61 -6.54 -6.47
CA SER A 100 2.83 -7.78 -7.25
C SER A 100 4.22 -8.37 -7.01
N ILE A 101 5.27 -7.53 -6.91
CA ILE A 101 6.64 -7.97 -6.62
C ILE A 101 6.75 -8.49 -5.19
N GLY A 102 6.29 -7.72 -4.20
CA GLY A 102 6.43 -8.12 -2.80
C GLY A 102 5.62 -9.37 -2.45
N ARG A 103 4.44 -9.56 -3.05
CA ARG A 103 3.62 -10.78 -2.87
C ARG A 103 4.25 -12.02 -3.48
N ASP A 104 5.12 -11.87 -4.47
CA ASP A 104 5.88 -12.96 -5.07
C ASP A 104 7.20 -13.22 -4.31
N LEU A 105 7.96 -12.17 -4.01
CA LEU A 105 9.29 -12.27 -3.40
C LEU A 105 9.22 -12.70 -1.92
N ALA A 106 8.37 -12.06 -1.11
CA ALA A 106 8.37 -12.25 0.33
C ALA A 106 8.11 -13.71 0.77
N PRO A 107 7.11 -14.45 0.23
CA PRO A 107 6.92 -15.85 0.61
C PRO A 107 8.06 -16.76 0.17
N ARG A 108 8.70 -16.44 -0.97
CA ARG A 108 9.86 -17.18 -1.46
C ARG A 108 11.04 -17.04 -0.50
N VAL A 109 11.29 -15.82 -0.02
CA VAL A 109 12.36 -15.54 0.93
C VAL A 109 12.04 -16.15 2.31
N ALA A 110 10.80 -15.99 2.80
CA ALA A 110 10.37 -16.57 4.08
C ALA A 110 10.61 -18.08 4.14
N ALA A 111 10.27 -18.79 3.05
CA ALA A 111 10.53 -20.23 2.95
C ALA A 111 12.03 -20.57 2.98
N ARG A 112 12.89 -19.75 2.35
CA ARG A 112 14.34 -19.96 2.32
C ARG A 112 15.04 -19.68 3.64
N VAL A 113 14.49 -18.78 4.46
CA VAL A 113 15.02 -18.47 5.78
C VAL A 113 14.27 -19.17 6.91
N HIS A 114 13.31 -20.04 6.57
CA HIS A 114 12.52 -20.85 7.50
C HIS A 114 11.78 -20.03 8.56
N THR A 115 11.10 -18.96 8.16
CA THR A 115 10.31 -18.11 9.05
C THR A 115 8.87 -17.95 8.58
N GLY A 116 8.02 -17.36 9.46
CA GLY A 116 6.65 -17.01 9.13
C GLY A 116 6.55 -15.69 8.36
N LEU A 117 5.54 -15.60 7.50
CA LEU A 117 5.19 -14.38 6.77
C LEU A 117 3.69 -14.08 6.94
N THR A 118 3.37 -12.87 7.41
CA THR A 118 1.99 -12.37 7.40
C THR A 118 1.77 -11.49 6.17
N ALA A 119 0.80 -11.86 5.34
CA ALA A 119 0.56 -11.19 4.07
C ALA A 119 -0.57 -10.16 4.15
N ASP A 120 -0.41 -9.02 3.43
CA ASP A 120 -1.42 -7.99 3.22
C ASP A 120 -1.87 -7.30 4.52
N CYS A 121 -0.89 -6.98 5.38
CA CYS A 121 -1.12 -6.28 6.64
C CYS A 121 -1.63 -4.84 6.38
N THR A 122 -2.49 -4.38 7.28
CA THR A 122 -3.01 -3.01 7.28
C THR A 122 -2.66 -2.24 8.55
N HIS A 123 -2.15 -2.94 9.57
CA HIS A 123 -1.69 -2.33 10.82
C HIS A 123 -0.56 -3.14 11.44
N LEU A 124 0.41 -2.47 12.05
CA LEU A 124 1.57 -3.06 12.70
C LEU A 124 1.82 -2.39 14.06
N ASP A 125 2.11 -3.17 15.09
CA ASP A 125 2.48 -2.68 16.41
C ASP A 125 3.57 -3.52 17.06
N ILE A 126 4.39 -2.88 17.89
CA ILE A 126 5.33 -3.51 18.81
C ILE A 126 4.87 -3.30 20.26
N ASP A 127 4.61 -2.04 20.64
CA ASP A 127 4.20 -1.66 21.98
C ASP A 127 2.78 -2.18 22.29
N MET A 128 2.61 -2.79 23.46
CA MET A 128 1.33 -3.38 23.86
C MET A 128 0.26 -2.34 24.13
N ASN A 129 0.62 -1.13 24.59
CA ASN A 129 -0.36 -0.08 24.85
C ASN A 129 -0.89 0.47 23.53
N LYS A 130 -0.01 0.75 22.55
CA LYS A 130 -0.41 1.17 21.19
C LYS A 130 -1.32 0.14 20.51
N TYR A 131 -0.96 -1.15 20.67
CA TYR A 131 -1.78 -2.24 20.17
C TYR A 131 -3.16 -2.29 20.82
N PHE A 132 -3.25 -2.05 22.13
CA PHE A 132 -4.54 -1.99 22.83
C PHE A 132 -5.36 -0.76 22.44
N ASP A 133 -4.73 0.39 22.26
CA ASP A 133 -5.42 1.59 21.75
C ASP A 133 -6.04 1.32 20.37
N PHE A 134 -5.30 0.66 19.48
CA PHE A 134 -5.83 0.20 18.21
C PHE A 134 -7.00 -0.77 18.36
N LEU A 135 -6.89 -1.78 19.23
CA LEU A 135 -7.98 -2.74 19.47
C LEU A 135 -9.23 -2.06 20.04
N HIS A 136 -9.09 -1.14 20.98
CA HIS A 136 -10.21 -0.41 21.57
C HIS A 136 -10.93 0.47 20.52
N ALA A 137 -10.17 1.03 19.57
CA ALA A 137 -10.74 1.85 18.50
C ALA A 137 -11.44 1.04 17.40
N THR A 138 -11.04 -0.23 17.20
CA THR A 138 -11.45 -1.00 16.00
C THR A 138 -12.17 -2.31 16.31
N SER A 139 -12.25 -2.73 17.57
CA SER A 139 -12.81 -4.03 17.95
C SER A 139 -13.40 -4.04 19.36
N THR A 140 -14.09 -5.12 19.69
CA THR A 140 -14.57 -5.43 21.06
C THR A 140 -13.71 -6.50 21.74
N ALA A 141 -12.43 -6.63 21.35
CA ALA A 141 -11.54 -7.65 21.90
C ALA A 141 -11.28 -7.43 23.39
N ASP A 142 -11.22 -8.52 24.14
CA ASP A 142 -10.87 -8.50 25.57
C ASP A 142 -9.35 -8.33 25.71
N THR A 143 -8.92 -7.08 25.86
CA THR A 143 -7.50 -6.72 26.03
C THR A 143 -6.89 -7.23 27.32
N ASP A 144 -7.69 -7.41 28.40
CA ASP A 144 -7.19 -7.97 29.65
C ASP A 144 -6.79 -9.45 29.52
N SER A 145 -7.59 -10.22 28.79
CA SER A 145 -7.25 -11.61 28.47
C SER A 145 -6.02 -11.70 27.55
N ILE A 146 -5.88 -10.76 26.60
CA ILE A 146 -4.70 -10.69 25.74
C ILE A 146 -3.46 -10.34 26.57
N ALA A 147 -3.53 -9.33 27.45
CA ALA A 147 -2.44 -8.93 28.34
C ALA A 147 -1.97 -10.06 29.24
N LYS A 148 -2.90 -10.82 29.83
CA LYS A 148 -2.58 -12.00 30.66
C LYS A 148 -1.86 -13.11 29.91
N ARG A 149 -2.18 -13.27 28.61
CA ARG A 149 -1.60 -14.32 27.78
C ARG A 149 -0.24 -13.94 27.20
N LEU A 150 -0.04 -12.69 26.79
CA LEU A 150 1.16 -12.23 26.09
C LEU A 150 2.18 -11.56 27.02
N GLY A 151 1.73 -10.91 28.10
CA GLY A 151 2.52 -9.97 28.90
C GLY A 151 2.52 -8.56 28.29
N MET A 152 2.59 -7.55 29.17
CA MET A 152 2.67 -6.14 28.74
C MET A 152 4.06 -5.76 28.19
N ASP A 153 5.05 -6.59 28.43
CA ASP A 153 6.43 -6.47 27.97
C ASP A 153 6.72 -7.21 26.65
N ASP A 154 5.67 -7.75 26.02
CA ASP A 154 5.80 -8.44 24.75
C ASP A 154 6.16 -7.47 23.61
N VAL A 155 7.36 -7.63 23.06
CA VAL A 155 7.92 -6.83 21.96
C VAL A 155 7.91 -7.55 20.61
N THR A 156 7.11 -8.62 20.48
CA THR A 156 6.92 -9.25 19.16
C THR A 156 6.05 -8.38 18.26
N LEU A 157 6.30 -8.42 16.96
CA LEU A 157 5.51 -7.67 15.97
C LEU A 157 4.08 -8.22 15.90
N LYS A 158 3.09 -7.36 16.16
CA LYS A 158 1.65 -7.63 16.00
C LYS A 158 1.27 -7.21 14.57
N MET A 159 1.02 -8.19 13.71
CA MET A 159 0.74 -8.01 12.29
C MET A 159 -0.75 -8.18 12.05
N THR A 160 -1.49 -7.08 11.93
CA THR A 160 -2.94 -7.11 11.75
C THR A 160 -3.30 -7.01 10.27
N ARG A 161 -4.16 -7.90 9.82
CA ARG A 161 -4.62 -7.99 8.45
C ARG A 161 -6.11 -8.28 8.36
N PRO A 162 -6.80 -7.80 7.32
CA PRO A 162 -8.17 -8.23 7.04
C PRO A 162 -8.21 -9.70 6.60
N ALA A 163 -9.21 -10.41 7.09
CA ALA A 163 -9.51 -11.79 6.73
C ALA A 163 -10.99 -11.93 6.34
N PHE A 164 -11.35 -13.02 5.68
CA PHE A 164 -12.73 -13.30 5.25
C PHE A 164 -13.41 -12.12 4.52
N GLY A 165 -12.71 -11.55 3.54
CA GLY A 165 -13.26 -10.44 2.74
C GLY A 165 -13.32 -9.09 3.45
N GLY A 166 -12.59 -8.93 4.56
CA GLY A 166 -12.56 -7.71 5.37
C GLY A 166 -13.47 -7.72 6.59
N ASN A 167 -14.34 -8.75 6.74
CA ASN A 167 -15.27 -8.84 7.86
C ASN A 167 -14.63 -9.16 9.20
N VAL A 168 -13.39 -9.63 9.20
CA VAL A 168 -12.64 -9.99 10.41
C VAL A 168 -11.23 -9.46 10.28
N MET A 169 -10.74 -8.84 11.35
CA MET A 169 -9.33 -8.48 11.48
C MET A 169 -8.60 -9.58 12.27
N ALA A 170 -7.52 -10.07 11.73
CA ALA A 170 -6.69 -11.11 12.36
C ALA A 170 -5.31 -10.53 12.69
N THR A 171 -4.92 -10.55 13.96
CA THR A 171 -3.56 -10.21 14.37
C THR A 171 -2.73 -11.48 14.53
N ILE A 172 -1.64 -11.53 13.80
CA ILE A 172 -0.72 -12.66 13.72
C ILE A 172 0.63 -12.26 14.33
N ARG A 173 1.29 -13.18 15.00
CA ARG A 173 2.62 -13.01 15.60
C ARG A 173 3.54 -14.13 15.17
N CYS A 174 4.81 -13.82 14.95
CA CYS A 174 5.87 -14.80 14.73
C CYS A 174 6.84 -14.72 15.92
N ALA A 175 6.51 -15.41 17.03
CA ALA A 175 7.25 -15.30 18.29
C ALA A 175 8.60 -16.01 18.25
N ASP A 176 8.66 -17.20 17.63
CA ASP A 176 9.76 -18.15 17.77
C ASP A 176 10.81 -18.09 16.67
N TYR A 177 10.48 -17.46 15.53
CA TYR A 177 11.35 -17.40 14.36
C TYR A 177 11.73 -15.96 14.01
N ARG A 178 12.88 -15.81 13.37
CA ARG A 178 13.39 -14.53 12.85
C ARG A 178 13.87 -14.69 11.40
N PRO A 179 13.78 -13.60 10.62
CA PRO A 179 13.07 -12.36 10.93
C PRO A 179 11.56 -12.55 11.03
N GLN A 180 10.88 -11.65 11.75
CA GLN A 180 9.42 -11.52 11.65
C GLN A 180 9.10 -10.82 10.33
N MET A 181 8.33 -11.43 9.45
CA MET A 181 8.12 -10.90 8.10
C MET A 181 6.67 -10.52 7.85
N ALA A 182 6.48 -9.37 7.22
CA ALA A 182 5.16 -8.91 6.77
C ALA A 182 5.22 -8.33 5.36
N THR A 183 4.17 -8.58 4.56
CA THR A 183 3.85 -7.69 3.45
C THR A 183 2.75 -6.73 3.87
N VAL A 184 2.88 -5.45 3.55
CA VAL A 184 1.98 -4.38 3.96
C VAL A 184 1.28 -3.79 2.75
N ARG A 185 -0.02 -3.60 2.85
CA ARG A 185 -0.83 -3.05 1.76
C ARG A 185 -0.38 -1.63 1.42
N PRO A 186 -0.13 -1.30 0.14
CA PRO A 186 0.16 0.08 -0.26
C PRO A 186 -0.98 1.04 0.09
N GLY A 187 -0.64 2.26 0.50
CA GLY A 187 -1.59 3.32 0.82
C GLY A 187 -2.17 3.27 2.24
N VAL A 188 -1.79 2.29 3.08
CA VAL A 188 -2.31 2.20 4.47
C VAL A 188 -1.38 2.84 5.50
N MET A 189 -0.07 2.85 5.26
CA MET A 189 0.88 3.49 6.16
C MET A 189 1.18 4.92 5.73
N LYS A 190 1.55 5.76 6.70
CA LYS A 190 1.91 7.15 6.43
C LYS A 190 3.39 7.29 6.17
N LYS A 191 3.77 7.91 5.03
CA LYS A 191 5.15 8.39 4.86
C LYS A 191 5.42 9.55 5.81
N ILE A 192 6.64 9.57 6.33
CA ILE A 192 7.15 10.74 7.05
C ILE A 192 7.64 11.81 6.05
N ALA A 193 7.66 13.06 6.48
CA ALA A 193 8.27 14.11 5.68
C ALA A 193 9.78 13.82 5.52
N PRO A 194 10.32 13.85 4.30
CA PRO A 194 11.75 13.64 4.09
C PRO A 194 12.60 14.66 4.87
N VAL A 195 13.64 14.19 5.51
CA VAL A 195 14.61 15.04 6.22
C VAL A 195 15.80 15.30 5.30
N ALA A 196 15.75 16.43 4.59
CA ALA A 196 16.81 16.79 3.64
C ALA A 196 18.17 16.81 4.30
N GLY A 197 19.15 16.14 3.66
CA GLY A 197 20.54 16.07 4.16
C GLY A 197 20.73 15.15 5.38
N LYS A 198 19.74 14.33 5.77
CA LYS A 198 19.92 13.29 6.77
C LYS A 198 21.12 12.43 6.39
N GLN A 199 22.02 12.18 7.35
CA GLN A 199 23.18 11.32 7.16
C GLN A 199 22.83 9.88 7.53
N GLY A 200 23.30 8.93 6.75
CA GLY A 200 23.13 7.50 6.97
C GLY A 200 24.28 6.71 6.36
N THR A 201 24.35 5.43 6.65
CA THR A 201 25.36 4.54 6.06
C THR A 201 24.86 3.97 4.74
N VAL A 202 25.74 3.89 3.74
CA VAL A 202 25.47 3.15 2.50
C VAL A 202 26.51 2.05 2.37
N GLU A 203 26.07 0.82 2.39
CA GLU A 203 26.90 -0.38 2.34
C GLU A 203 26.60 -1.19 1.08
N GLU A 204 27.60 -1.50 0.30
CA GLU A 204 27.48 -2.41 -0.84
C GLU A 204 27.66 -3.85 -0.37
N PHE A 205 26.63 -4.67 -0.60
CA PHE A 205 26.66 -6.09 -0.31
C PHE A 205 26.75 -6.89 -1.60
N LYS A 206 27.82 -7.67 -1.76
CA LYS A 206 28.06 -8.46 -2.96
C LYS A 206 27.48 -9.85 -2.83
N VAL A 207 26.79 -10.28 -3.89
CA VAL A 207 26.24 -11.63 -4.03
C VAL A 207 26.86 -12.27 -5.26
N ASP A 208 27.37 -13.46 -5.12
CA ASP A 208 27.92 -14.21 -6.25
C ASP A 208 26.78 -14.85 -7.06
N PHE A 209 26.42 -14.21 -8.16
CA PHE A 209 25.45 -14.74 -9.10
C PHE A 209 26.13 -15.64 -10.15
N THR A 210 25.39 -16.66 -10.56
CA THR A 210 25.77 -17.57 -11.63
C THR A 210 24.69 -17.59 -12.71
N PRO A 211 24.98 -17.97 -13.96
CA PRO A 211 23.95 -18.07 -14.99
C PRO A 211 22.76 -18.97 -14.62
N GLU A 212 22.97 -19.92 -13.71
CA GLU A 212 21.94 -20.86 -13.23
C GLU A 212 20.90 -20.17 -12.31
N ASP A 213 21.26 -19.02 -11.73
CA ASP A 213 20.35 -18.23 -10.90
C ASP A 213 19.25 -17.55 -11.72
N MET A 214 19.49 -17.38 -13.03
CA MET A 214 18.51 -16.85 -13.98
C MET A 214 17.81 -18.01 -14.70
N ASN A 215 16.73 -18.51 -14.11
CA ASN A 215 15.97 -19.65 -14.62
C ASN A 215 14.98 -19.32 -15.74
N VAL A 216 14.90 -18.06 -16.14
CA VAL A 216 14.06 -17.55 -17.23
C VAL A 216 14.85 -16.60 -18.12
N THR A 217 14.42 -16.46 -19.38
CA THR A 217 14.99 -15.47 -20.30
C THR A 217 13.93 -14.40 -20.57
N ILE A 218 14.24 -13.15 -20.25
CA ILE A 218 13.40 -12.02 -20.60
C ILE A 218 13.55 -11.78 -22.10
N LYS A 219 12.46 -11.96 -22.86
CA LYS A 219 12.47 -11.74 -24.30
C LYS A 219 12.19 -10.29 -24.65
N GLU A 220 11.29 -9.67 -23.92
CA GLU A 220 10.83 -8.30 -24.17
C GLU A 220 10.22 -7.74 -22.88
N VAL A 221 10.49 -6.47 -22.62
CA VAL A 221 9.81 -5.67 -21.57
C VAL A 221 8.90 -4.68 -22.25
N VAL A 222 7.59 -4.93 -22.22
CA VAL A 222 6.59 -4.03 -22.79
C VAL A 222 6.23 -2.98 -21.75
N LYS A 223 6.74 -1.77 -21.92
CA LYS A 223 6.38 -0.62 -21.06
C LYS A 223 5.14 0.04 -21.63
N ASP A 224 4.10 0.19 -20.81
CA ASP A 224 2.94 0.99 -21.21
C ASP A 224 3.36 2.46 -21.33
N THR A 225 3.41 2.97 -22.55
CA THR A 225 3.81 4.37 -22.84
C THR A 225 2.71 5.37 -22.50
N LYS A 226 1.47 4.90 -22.26
CA LYS A 226 0.44 5.76 -21.70
C LYS A 226 0.81 6.03 -20.24
N LYS A 227 1.13 7.28 -19.92
CA LYS A 227 1.16 7.74 -18.52
C LYS A 227 -0.25 7.59 -17.94
N ALA A 228 -0.60 6.38 -17.51
CA ALA A 228 -1.79 6.19 -16.71
C ALA A 228 -1.56 6.98 -15.42
N VAL A 229 -2.40 7.98 -15.17
CA VAL A 229 -2.34 8.75 -13.92
C VAL A 229 -2.59 7.77 -12.79
N ASP A 230 -1.66 7.72 -11.86
CA ASP A 230 -1.82 6.83 -10.71
C ASP A 230 -2.88 7.39 -9.78
N ILE A 231 -4.07 6.77 -9.77
CA ILE A 231 -5.19 7.19 -8.93
C ILE A 231 -4.89 7.13 -7.43
N THR A 232 -3.83 6.44 -7.01
CA THR A 232 -3.41 6.44 -5.60
C THR A 232 -2.80 7.77 -5.16
N GLU A 233 -2.42 8.61 -6.14
CA GLU A 233 -1.85 9.94 -5.92
C GLU A 233 -2.87 11.08 -6.04
N ALA A 234 -4.05 10.77 -6.56
CA ALA A 234 -5.06 11.77 -6.79
C ALA A 234 -5.63 12.30 -5.47
N LYS A 235 -5.68 13.64 -5.34
CA LYS A 235 -6.31 14.31 -4.20
C LYS A 235 -7.83 14.23 -4.25
N VAL A 236 -8.40 14.19 -5.43
CA VAL A 236 -9.83 14.07 -5.67
C VAL A 236 -10.08 12.90 -6.60
N LEU A 237 -11.00 12.01 -6.22
CA LEU A 237 -11.44 10.90 -7.05
C LEU A 237 -12.96 10.94 -7.25
N VAL A 238 -13.37 10.95 -8.51
CA VAL A 238 -14.77 10.78 -8.90
C VAL A 238 -14.96 9.37 -9.44
N SER A 239 -15.59 8.52 -8.64
CA SER A 239 -15.65 7.07 -8.86
C SER A 239 -17.02 6.63 -9.39
N GLY A 240 -17.02 5.90 -10.51
CA GLY A 240 -18.24 5.35 -11.11
C GLY A 240 -18.51 3.91 -10.69
N GLY A 241 -19.72 3.62 -10.21
CA GLY A 241 -20.24 2.27 -10.02
C GLY A 241 -21.12 1.81 -11.18
N ARG A 242 -21.65 0.60 -11.10
CA ARG A 242 -22.59 0.09 -12.12
C ARG A 242 -23.85 0.98 -12.28
N GLY A 243 -24.22 1.74 -11.25
CA GLY A 243 -25.36 2.66 -11.25
C GLY A 243 -25.25 3.81 -12.25
N ILE A 244 -24.06 4.10 -12.81
CA ILE A 244 -23.91 5.09 -13.89
C ILE A 244 -24.56 4.64 -15.22
N GLY A 245 -24.75 3.33 -15.40
CA GLY A 245 -25.60 2.74 -16.44
C GLY A 245 -24.96 2.54 -17.81
N SER A 246 -23.90 3.26 -18.16
CA SER A 246 -23.18 3.06 -19.42
C SER A 246 -21.75 3.59 -19.36
N PRO A 247 -20.81 3.09 -20.22
CA PRO A 247 -19.43 3.56 -20.25
C PRO A 247 -19.31 5.03 -20.69
N GLU A 248 -20.21 5.54 -21.53
CA GLU A 248 -20.18 6.94 -22.00
C GLU A 248 -20.35 7.93 -20.85
N PHE A 249 -21.03 7.52 -19.77
CA PHE A 249 -21.27 8.38 -18.61
C PHE A 249 -19.98 8.71 -17.83
N PHE A 250 -18.91 7.95 -18.03
CA PHE A 250 -17.60 8.36 -17.53
C PHE A 250 -17.14 9.71 -18.06
N GLY A 251 -17.64 10.14 -19.22
CA GLY A 251 -17.41 11.50 -19.74
C GLY A 251 -17.98 12.58 -18.82
N GLU A 252 -19.16 12.38 -18.25
CA GLU A 252 -19.75 13.32 -17.28
C GLU A 252 -19.01 13.30 -15.93
N LEU A 253 -18.59 12.12 -15.46
CA LEU A 253 -17.75 12.01 -14.26
C LEU A 253 -16.40 12.70 -14.46
N LYS A 254 -15.80 12.58 -15.67
CA LYS A 254 -14.55 13.23 -16.01
C LYS A 254 -14.64 14.75 -15.98
N LYS A 255 -15.76 15.33 -16.46
CA LYS A 255 -15.98 16.78 -16.36
C LYS A 255 -15.96 17.25 -14.89
N VAL A 256 -16.65 16.55 -14.02
CA VAL A 256 -16.65 16.88 -12.57
C VAL A 256 -15.25 16.71 -11.98
N ALA A 257 -14.54 15.62 -12.31
CA ALA A 257 -13.18 15.38 -11.86
C ALA A 257 -12.23 16.51 -12.30
N ASP A 258 -12.28 16.92 -13.57
CA ASP A 258 -11.46 18.01 -14.11
C ASP A 258 -11.77 19.36 -13.45
N LEU A 259 -13.05 19.64 -13.19
CA LEU A 259 -13.46 20.83 -12.46
C LEU A 259 -12.95 20.85 -11.02
N LEU A 260 -12.77 19.71 -10.40
CA LEU A 260 -12.24 19.57 -9.04
C LEU A 260 -10.73 19.34 -8.99
N GLY A 261 -10.05 19.28 -10.16
CA GLY A 261 -8.61 19.01 -10.24
C GLY A 261 -8.25 17.57 -9.87
N GLY A 262 -9.16 16.64 -10.12
CA GLY A 262 -9.05 15.23 -9.73
C GLY A 262 -9.07 14.28 -10.92
N GLU A 263 -9.19 12.99 -10.58
CA GLU A 263 -9.19 11.88 -11.53
C GLU A 263 -10.46 11.03 -11.42
N ILE A 264 -10.74 10.27 -12.49
CA ILE A 264 -11.81 9.27 -12.45
C ILE A 264 -11.29 7.93 -11.96
N SER A 265 -12.14 7.22 -11.23
CA SER A 265 -11.93 5.84 -10.84
C SER A 265 -13.21 5.01 -10.95
N SER A 266 -13.15 3.74 -10.61
CA SER A 266 -14.30 2.87 -10.78
C SER A 266 -14.33 1.70 -9.81
N SER A 267 -15.53 1.14 -9.64
CA SER A 267 -15.70 -0.16 -9.00
C SER A 267 -15.34 -1.31 -9.96
N ARG A 268 -14.99 -2.46 -9.41
CA ARG A 268 -14.66 -3.68 -10.15
C ARG A 268 -15.70 -4.05 -11.22
N ALA A 269 -16.96 -3.85 -10.94
CA ALA A 269 -18.04 -4.25 -11.84
C ALA A 269 -17.96 -3.59 -13.24
N ASN A 270 -17.49 -2.36 -13.32
CA ASN A 270 -17.33 -1.66 -14.61
C ASN A 270 -16.05 -2.08 -15.31
N VAL A 271 -14.99 -2.40 -14.57
CA VAL A 271 -13.75 -2.94 -15.11
C VAL A 271 -13.98 -4.33 -15.71
N ASP A 272 -14.67 -5.21 -14.99
CA ASP A 272 -15.06 -6.54 -15.47
C ASP A 272 -15.98 -6.47 -16.72
N ALA A 273 -16.77 -5.39 -16.85
CA ALA A 273 -17.60 -5.10 -18.03
C ALA A 273 -16.85 -4.43 -19.19
N GLY A 274 -15.54 -4.13 -19.02
CA GLY A 274 -14.73 -3.46 -20.04
C GLY A 274 -15.06 -1.97 -20.26
N TRP A 275 -15.72 -1.31 -19.30
CA TRP A 275 -16.11 0.09 -19.40
C TRP A 275 -14.97 1.06 -19.11
N ILE A 276 -14.00 0.62 -18.31
CA ILE A 276 -12.82 1.38 -17.93
C ILE A 276 -11.66 0.43 -17.64
N GLU A 277 -10.44 0.94 -17.78
CA GLU A 277 -9.20 0.17 -17.57
C GLU A 277 -9.03 -0.27 -16.11
N ARG A 278 -8.30 -1.40 -15.93
CA ARG A 278 -8.07 -2.02 -14.62
C ARG A 278 -7.26 -1.14 -13.66
N ASP A 279 -6.40 -0.28 -14.16
CA ASP A 279 -5.59 0.67 -13.38
C ASP A 279 -6.43 1.74 -12.66
N ARG A 280 -7.70 1.90 -13.08
CA ARG A 280 -8.70 2.78 -12.45
C ARG A 280 -9.57 2.07 -11.41
N GLN A 281 -9.37 0.78 -11.17
CA GLN A 281 -10.16 0.02 -10.21
C GLN A 281 -9.79 0.36 -8.77
N VAL A 282 -10.80 0.76 -7.97
CA VAL A 282 -10.71 0.92 -6.52
C VAL A 282 -11.35 -0.28 -5.82
N GLY A 283 -10.69 -0.78 -4.79
CA GLY A 283 -11.17 -1.88 -3.95
C GLY A 283 -10.08 -2.87 -3.57
N GLN A 284 -10.44 -3.89 -2.81
CA GLN A 284 -9.54 -4.91 -2.28
C GLN A 284 -8.67 -5.62 -3.34
N THR A 285 -9.22 -5.83 -4.55
CA THR A 285 -8.51 -6.46 -5.68
C THR A 285 -7.98 -5.46 -6.71
N GLY A 286 -8.20 -4.17 -6.46
CA GLY A 286 -7.72 -3.04 -7.24
C GLY A 286 -6.70 -2.21 -6.45
N LYS A 287 -6.77 -0.90 -6.62
CA LYS A 287 -5.97 0.04 -5.87
C LYS A 287 -6.67 0.46 -4.58
N THR A 288 -5.91 0.62 -3.50
CA THR A 288 -6.34 1.31 -2.29
C THR A 288 -5.96 2.77 -2.42
N VAL A 289 -6.91 3.66 -2.19
CA VAL A 289 -6.78 5.11 -2.39
C VAL A 289 -7.10 5.85 -1.10
N ARG A 290 -6.52 7.06 -0.96
CA ARG A 290 -6.72 7.92 0.19
C ARG A 290 -6.78 9.38 -0.26
N PRO A 291 -7.76 9.76 -1.09
CA PRO A 291 -7.92 11.14 -1.54
C PRO A 291 -8.45 12.04 -0.41
N GLU A 292 -8.26 13.35 -0.59
CA GLU A 292 -8.93 14.38 0.21
C GLU A 292 -10.47 14.34 -0.03
N LEU A 293 -10.89 13.99 -1.26
CA LEU A 293 -12.30 13.81 -1.62
C LEU A 293 -12.50 12.56 -2.47
N TYR A 294 -13.36 11.67 -2.02
CA TYR A 294 -13.86 10.52 -2.78
C TYR A 294 -15.36 10.67 -3.10
N MET A 295 -15.70 10.85 -4.36
CA MET A 295 -17.10 10.94 -4.81
C MET A 295 -17.57 9.60 -5.37
N ALA A 296 -18.43 8.90 -4.67
CA ALA A 296 -18.97 7.59 -5.04
C ALA A 296 -20.29 7.74 -5.84
N CYS A 297 -20.23 7.60 -7.16
CA CYS A 297 -21.37 7.82 -8.07
C CYS A 297 -21.98 6.48 -8.52
N GLY A 298 -23.16 6.14 -8.03
CA GLY A 298 -23.85 4.89 -8.38
C GLY A 298 -23.12 3.62 -7.91
N ILE A 299 -22.36 3.71 -6.81
CA ILE A 299 -21.67 2.62 -6.15
C ILE A 299 -22.55 2.09 -5.03
N SER A 300 -22.66 0.76 -4.92
CA SER A 300 -23.52 0.11 -3.91
C SER A 300 -22.92 0.07 -2.51
N GLY A 301 -21.57 0.13 -2.39
CA GLY A 301 -20.89 -0.02 -1.10
C GLY A 301 -20.62 -1.48 -0.72
N ALA A 302 -20.26 -2.32 -1.68
CA ALA A 302 -19.77 -3.65 -1.37
C ALA A 302 -18.48 -3.54 -0.52
N ILE A 303 -18.34 -4.39 0.51
CA ILE A 303 -17.23 -4.36 1.48
C ILE A 303 -15.86 -4.36 0.77
N GLN A 304 -15.73 -5.11 -0.33
CA GLN A 304 -14.51 -5.16 -1.10
C GLN A 304 -14.16 -3.83 -1.80
N HIS A 305 -15.18 -3.00 -2.10
CA HIS A 305 -14.96 -1.66 -2.64
C HIS A 305 -14.60 -0.68 -1.51
N ILE A 306 -15.36 -0.73 -0.42
CA ILE A 306 -15.16 0.11 0.77
C ILE A 306 -13.73 -0.05 1.29
N ALA A 307 -13.23 -1.27 1.41
CA ALA A 307 -11.85 -1.54 1.84
C ALA A 307 -10.75 -0.87 1.00
N GLY A 308 -11.09 -0.39 -0.20
CA GLY A 308 -10.17 0.35 -1.06
C GLY A 308 -10.28 1.88 -0.93
N MET A 309 -11.26 2.43 -0.21
CA MET A 309 -11.49 3.88 -0.16
C MET A 309 -11.91 4.42 1.23
N GLU A 310 -12.15 3.56 2.21
CA GLU A 310 -12.62 3.92 3.56
C GLU A 310 -11.75 4.94 4.30
N ASN A 311 -10.47 5.03 3.95
CA ASN A 311 -9.52 5.97 4.52
C ASN A 311 -9.47 7.32 3.79
N SER A 312 -10.42 7.62 2.91
CA SER A 312 -10.57 8.95 2.29
C SER A 312 -10.92 9.99 3.34
N GLU A 313 -10.45 11.24 3.18
CA GLU A 313 -10.73 12.30 4.18
C GLU A 313 -12.19 12.77 4.15
N CYS A 314 -12.80 12.78 2.97
CA CYS A 314 -14.21 13.10 2.77
C CYS A 314 -14.81 12.19 1.72
N VAL A 315 -15.93 11.56 2.03
CA VAL A 315 -16.69 10.69 1.13
C VAL A 315 -18.06 11.28 0.82
N ILE A 316 -18.31 11.58 -0.45
CA ILE A 316 -19.64 11.99 -0.94
C ILE A 316 -20.22 10.84 -1.76
N ALA A 317 -21.39 10.34 -1.38
CA ALA A 317 -22.07 9.27 -2.11
C ALA A 317 -23.32 9.77 -2.82
N VAL A 318 -23.49 9.36 -4.08
CA VAL A 318 -24.71 9.58 -4.86
C VAL A 318 -25.27 8.23 -5.29
N ASN A 319 -26.43 7.86 -4.79
CA ASN A 319 -27.11 6.61 -5.15
C ASN A 319 -28.62 6.80 -5.14
N LYS A 320 -29.31 6.16 -6.08
CA LYS A 320 -30.80 6.18 -6.12
C LYS A 320 -31.46 5.27 -5.08
N ASN A 321 -30.72 4.28 -4.57
CA ASN A 321 -31.18 3.39 -3.50
C ASN A 321 -30.75 4.02 -2.16
N ASP A 322 -31.71 4.44 -1.37
CA ASP A 322 -31.57 5.07 -0.07
C ASP A 322 -30.98 4.14 1.02
N THR A 323 -31.04 2.82 0.79
CA THR A 323 -30.48 1.79 1.69
C THR A 323 -29.14 1.23 1.19
N ALA A 324 -28.50 1.91 0.24
CA ALA A 324 -27.21 1.45 -0.26
C ALA A 324 -26.11 1.56 0.83
N ALA A 325 -25.36 0.47 1.06
CA ALA A 325 -24.33 0.39 2.10
C ALA A 325 -23.24 1.48 1.97
N ILE A 326 -23.06 2.08 0.78
CA ILE A 326 -22.11 3.18 0.60
C ILE A 326 -22.44 4.38 1.49
N PHE A 327 -23.70 4.58 1.86
CA PHE A 327 -24.11 5.68 2.72
C PHE A 327 -23.65 5.51 4.18
N GLU A 328 -23.39 4.28 4.63
CA GLU A 328 -22.89 3.99 5.97
C GLU A 328 -21.45 4.51 6.19
N VAL A 329 -20.70 4.68 5.10
CA VAL A 329 -19.30 5.15 5.12
C VAL A 329 -19.13 6.52 4.47
N SER A 330 -20.23 7.21 4.12
CA SER A 330 -20.16 8.54 3.50
C SER A 330 -20.42 9.64 4.51
N ASP A 331 -19.64 10.74 4.41
CA ASP A 331 -19.86 11.96 5.18
C ASP A 331 -21.06 12.74 4.66
N LEU A 332 -21.34 12.65 3.36
CA LEU A 332 -22.49 13.26 2.71
C LEU A 332 -23.15 12.27 1.73
N GLY A 333 -24.40 11.92 1.99
CA GLY A 333 -25.22 11.08 1.11
C GLY A 333 -26.24 11.88 0.32
N ILE A 334 -26.32 11.68 -0.99
CA ILE A 334 -27.31 12.27 -1.88
C ILE A 334 -28.15 11.14 -2.48
N VAL A 335 -29.41 11.03 -2.07
CA VAL A 335 -30.34 10.06 -2.63
C VAL A 335 -30.91 10.59 -3.93
N GLY A 336 -30.56 9.98 -5.06
CA GLY A 336 -31.04 10.39 -6.37
C GLY A 336 -30.32 9.71 -7.55
N ASP A 337 -30.77 10.02 -8.75
CA ASP A 337 -30.17 9.47 -9.97
C ASP A 337 -28.89 10.23 -10.34
N VAL A 338 -27.78 9.52 -10.40
CA VAL A 338 -26.47 10.07 -10.82
C VAL A 338 -26.56 10.77 -12.18
N LYS A 339 -27.39 10.28 -13.09
CA LYS A 339 -27.59 10.85 -14.43
C LYS A 339 -28.21 12.25 -14.42
N VAL A 340 -28.90 12.60 -13.33
CA VAL A 340 -29.51 13.92 -13.13
C VAL A 340 -28.61 14.80 -12.27
N ILE A 341 -28.02 14.22 -11.22
CA ILE A 341 -27.25 14.97 -10.22
C ILE A 341 -25.88 15.41 -10.77
N ILE A 342 -25.14 14.51 -11.42
CA ILE A 342 -23.78 14.78 -11.88
C ILE A 342 -23.70 15.91 -12.91
N PRO A 343 -24.55 15.95 -13.96
CA PRO A 343 -24.54 17.08 -14.89
C PRO A 343 -24.89 18.42 -14.21
N LYS A 344 -25.85 18.45 -13.29
CA LYS A 344 -26.18 19.66 -12.53
C LYS A 344 -25.05 20.10 -11.59
N LEU A 345 -24.32 19.15 -11.02
CA LEU A 345 -23.15 19.44 -10.21
C LEU A 345 -22.05 20.06 -11.07
N ALA A 346 -21.81 19.53 -12.28
CA ALA A 346 -20.84 20.11 -13.22
C ALA A 346 -21.19 21.56 -13.56
N GLU A 347 -22.46 21.83 -13.93
CA GLU A 347 -22.93 23.20 -14.20
C GLU A 347 -22.74 24.15 -13.00
N ALA A 348 -23.07 23.68 -11.79
CA ALA A 348 -22.90 24.47 -10.57
C ALA A 348 -21.43 24.78 -10.27
N LEU A 349 -20.54 23.80 -10.48
CA LEU A 349 -19.08 23.98 -10.30
C LEU A 349 -18.48 24.95 -11.33
N GLU A 350 -18.93 24.87 -12.60
CA GLU A 350 -18.50 25.80 -13.64
C GLU A 350 -18.90 27.24 -13.28
N LYS A 351 -20.16 27.43 -12.86
CA LYS A 351 -20.65 28.73 -12.42
C LYS A 351 -19.88 29.27 -11.21
N TYR A 352 -19.67 28.42 -10.20
CA TYR A 352 -18.90 28.80 -9.01
C TYR A 352 -17.48 29.25 -9.35
N LYS A 353 -16.80 28.53 -10.26
CA LYS A 353 -15.47 28.91 -10.72
C LYS A 353 -15.47 30.23 -11.50
N ALA A 354 -16.47 30.45 -12.32
CA ALA A 354 -16.59 31.70 -13.08
C ALA A 354 -16.84 32.93 -12.19
N GLU A 355 -17.49 32.73 -11.03
CA GLU A 355 -17.79 33.80 -10.07
C GLU A 355 -16.60 34.07 -9.09
N ASN A 356 -15.66 33.11 -8.93
CA ASN A 356 -14.59 33.20 -7.93
C ASN A 356 -13.16 33.18 -8.53
N ASN A 357 -13.02 33.21 -9.86
CA ASN A 357 -11.80 33.51 -10.61
C ASN A 357 -11.88 34.93 -11.16
#